data_ffe780438d5dab8f7fbc16cb6c3b0e07
#
_entry.id   ffe780438d5dab8f7fbc16cb6c3b0e07
#
_cell.length_a   1.000
_cell.length_b   1.000
_cell.length_c   1.000
_cell.angle_alpha   90.00
_cell.angle_beta   90.00
_cell.angle_gamma   90.00
#
_symmetry.space_group_name_H-M   'P 1'
#
loop_
_entity.id
_entity.type
_entity.pdbx_description
1 polymer ?
#
loop_
_entity_poly.entity_id
_entity_poly.type
_entity_poly.pdbx_seq_one_letter_code
_entity_poly.pdbx_strand_id
1 'polypeptide(L)'
;MLLQITVAVCAVEPGEEQFCALIKKGSTNKNKVINRIYPILVNLIYNFEVMRTKFPPYLKKGDSIAITCPAGYMAAQKAQTCIHTLQSWGFNVMVGKTLGSNTQNYFSGTDEERLIELQAMLDEPSIKAILFGRGGYGMGRIIDKLNFKKFLKNPKWLIGFSDITILHTHIFNNYAIATLHAPMAGAFNEQDTEFVLSLKNALLNKKTKYNSAPYSLNKIGKATGKLVGGNLALLAHVVGTKSDFTTKNCILFIEDTGEYLYSIDRMMHQLKRSAKLKNLAGLILGGFTDMKDTERPFGKTIEELLLDVVQEYNYPVCFHFPVSHALHNYALKIGATYQLNVSKEKVALKEQ
;
A
#
# COMPACT_ATOMS: atom_id res chain seq x y z
N MET A 1 -36.27 -9.92 14.37
CA MET A 1 -35.45 -8.76 14.00
C MET A 1 -34.60 -8.23 15.16
N LEU A 2 -35.13 -7.99 16.36
CA LEU A 2 -34.38 -7.54 17.56
C LEU A 2 -33.33 -8.55 18.04
N LEU A 3 -33.58 -9.85 17.93
CA LEU A 3 -32.63 -10.92 18.35
C LEU A 3 -31.39 -11.01 17.41
N GLN A 4 -31.59 -10.76 16.12
CA GLN A 4 -30.48 -10.75 15.14
C GLN A 4 -29.56 -9.52 15.29
N ILE A 5 -30.09 -8.36 15.69
CA ILE A 5 -29.30 -7.16 15.97
C ILE A 5 -28.45 -7.33 17.22
N THR A 6 -28.98 -8.02 18.24
CA THR A 6 -28.23 -8.29 19.49
C THR A 6 -27.06 -9.24 19.25
N VAL A 7 -27.19 -10.23 18.36
CA VAL A 7 -26.13 -11.17 17.99
C VAL A 7 -25.03 -10.50 17.14
N ALA A 8 -25.40 -9.56 16.28
CA ALA A 8 -24.43 -8.82 15.45
C ALA A 8 -23.51 -7.89 16.28
N VAL A 9 -24.04 -7.31 17.37
CA VAL A 9 -23.25 -6.43 18.27
C VAL A 9 -22.28 -7.22 19.15
N CYS A 10 -22.54 -8.50 19.42
CA CYS A 10 -21.63 -9.35 20.22
C CYS A 10 -20.46 -9.95 19.44
N ALA A 11 -20.34 -9.69 18.13
CA ALA A 11 -19.28 -10.23 17.27
C ALA A 11 -18.15 -9.23 16.96
N VAL A 12 -18.09 -8.07 17.61
CA VAL A 12 -17.13 -7.00 17.37
C VAL A 12 -16.18 -6.84 18.56
N GLU A 13 -14.98 -6.70 18.30
CA GLU A 13 -13.63 -6.73 18.91
C GLU A 13 -13.37 -6.32 20.39
N PRO A 14 -12.19 -6.65 20.98
CA PRO A 14 -11.88 -6.45 22.42
C PRO A 14 -11.77 -4.95 22.79
N GLY A 15 -12.62 -4.52 23.65
CA GLY A 15 -12.87 -3.16 24.17
C GLY A 15 -14.34 -2.89 24.41
N GLU A 16 -15.23 -3.73 23.92
CA GLU A 16 -16.70 -3.60 23.97
C GLU A 16 -17.36 -4.39 25.12
N GLU A 17 -16.59 -5.02 26.00
CA GLU A 17 -17.13 -5.73 27.17
C GLU A 17 -18.00 -4.84 28.06
N GLN A 18 -17.70 -3.54 28.12
CA GLN A 18 -18.54 -2.57 28.85
C GLN A 18 -19.91 -2.36 28.19
N PHE A 19 -20.00 -2.50 26.85
CA PHE A 19 -21.23 -2.34 26.10
C PHE A 19 -22.19 -3.52 26.26
N CYS A 20 -21.67 -4.74 26.21
CA CYS A 20 -22.46 -5.95 26.47
C CYS A 20 -22.95 -6.03 27.92
N ALA A 21 -22.17 -5.53 28.89
CA ALA A 21 -22.55 -5.48 30.30
C ALA A 21 -23.72 -4.50 30.54
N LEU A 22 -23.80 -3.38 29.83
CA LEU A 22 -24.91 -2.42 29.91
C LEU A 22 -26.25 -2.96 29.38
N ILE A 23 -26.21 -3.77 28.32
CA ILE A 23 -27.42 -4.42 27.77
C ILE A 23 -27.91 -5.57 28.66
N LYS A 24 -27.01 -6.31 29.30
CA LYS A 24 -27.32 -7.41 30.23
C LYS A 24 -27.91 -6.96 31.58
N LYS A 25 -27.65 -5.72 32.01
CA LYS A 25 -28.11 -5.18 33.32
C LYS A 25 -29.53 -4.62 33.33
N GLY A 26 -30.39 -4.99 32.37
CA GLY A 26 -31.86 -4.84 32.50
C GLY A 26 -32.36 -3.44 32.87
N SER A 27 -31.86 -2.38 32.24
CA SER A 27 -32.39 -1.02 32.43
C SER A 27 -33.82 -0.93 31.90
N THR A 28 -34.75 -0.48 32.74
CA THR A 28 -36.19 -0.26 32.46
C THR A 28 -36.43 0.83 31.39
N ASN A 29 -35.41 1.40 30.79
CA ASN A 29 -35.47 2.46 29.78
C ASN A 29 -34.82 2.06 28.44
N LYS A 30 -35.05 0.80 28.01
CA LYS A 30 -34.48 0.21 26.78
C LYS A 30 -34.65 1.09 25.54
N ASN A 31 -35.79 1.75 25.38
CA ASN A 31 -36.06 2.60 24.22
C ASN A 31 -35.22 3.89 24.20
N LYS A 32 -34.94 4.50 25.36
CA LYS A 32 -34.06 5.70 25.42
C LYS A 32 -32.61 5.38 25.15
N VAL A 33 -32.12 4.20 25.58
CA VAL A 33 -30.74 3.75 25.31
C VAL A 33 -30.60 3.38 23.84
N ILE A 34 -31.53 2.63 23.28
CA ILE A 34 -31.54 2.25 21.85
C ILE A 34 -31.60 3.51 20.97
N ASN A 35 -32.46 4.48 21.26
CA ASN A 35 -32.58 5.71 20.45
C ASN A 35 -31.35 6.63 20.54
N ARG A 36 -30.53 6.54 21.59
CA ARG A 36 -29.25 7.26 21.68
C ARG A 36 -28.10 6.51 21.00
N ILE A 37 -28.07 5.19 21.10
CA ILE A 37 -26.96 4.36 20.64
C ILE A 37 -27.10 4.02 19.16
N TYR A 38 -28.32 3.80 18.68
CA TYR A 38 -28.57 3.43 17.28
C TYR A 38 -28.08 4.49 16.29
N PRO A 39 -28.29 5.82 16.46
CA PRO A 39 -27.71 6.82 15.59
C PRO A 39 -26.18 6.89 15.65
N ILE A 40 -25.59 6.62 16.82
CA ILE A 40 -24.13 6.60 17.01
C ILE A 40 -23.54 5.37 16.32
N LEU A 41 -24.13 4.19 16.49
CA LEU A 41 -23.74 2.95 15.82
C LEU A 41 -23.93 3.04 14.29
N VAL A 42 -25.08 3.55 13.84
CA VAL A 42 -25.34 3.78 12.41
C VAL A 42 -24.33 4.79 11.85
N ASN A 43 -24.02 5.86 12.58
CA ASN A 43 -23.02 6.84 12.17
C ASN A 43 -21.59 6.28 12.19
N LEU A 44 -21.25 5.43 13.17
CA LEU A 44 -20.00 4.69 13.21
C LEU A 44 -19.91 3.67 12.06
N ILE A 45 -20.94 2.86 11.84
CA ILE A 45 -21.00 1.89 10.74
C ILE A 45 -20.99 2.61 9.39
N TYR A 46 -21.74 3.70 9.23
CA TYR A 46 -21.75 4.50 8.01
C TYR A 46 -20.43 5.21 7.76
N ASN A 47 -19.77 5.72 8.81
CA ASN A 47 -18.43 6.29 8.70
C ASN A 47 -17.34 5.24 8.44
N PHE A 48 -17.52 3.99 8.91
CA PHE A 48 -16.61 2.88 8.59
C PHE A 48 -16.81 2.37 7.15
N GLU A 49 -18.05 2.41 6.60
CA GLU A 49 -18.30 1.97 5.22
C GLU A 49 -17.91 3.03 4.16
N VAL A 50 -17.69 4.29 4.54
CA VAL A 50 -17.40 5.37 3.58
C VAL A 50 -16.30 6.30 4.09
N MET A 51 -15.17 5.76 4.55
CA MET A 51 -13.98 6.63 4.66
C MET A 51 -13.55 7.04 3.25
N ARG A 52 -14.00 8.24 2.84
CA ARG A 52 -13.59 8.83 1.56
C ARG A 52 -12.09 9.04 1.57
N THR A 53 -11.39 8.44 0.61
CA THR A 53 -9.95 8.64 0.47
C THR A 53 -9.64 10.12 0.28
N LYS A 54 -8.75 10.65 1.12
CA LYS A 54 -8.20 11.99 1.00
C LYS A 54 -6.94 11.92 0.13
N PHE A 55 -6.95 12.68 -0.95
CA PHE A 55 -5.77 12.81 -1.81
C PHE A 55 -4.94 14.01 -1.34
N PRO A 56 -3.60 13.86 -1.18
CA PRO A 56 -2.72 15.00 -1.06
C PRO A 56 -2.88 15.94 -2.26
N PRO A 57 -2.63 17.26 -2.12
CA PRO A 57 -2.65 18.17 -3.26
C PRO A 57 -1.74 17.67 -4.38
N TYR A 58 -2.24 17.72 -5.62
CA TYR A 58 -1.41 17.40 -6.78
C TYR A 58 -0.36 18.48 -6.99
N LEU A 59 0.81 18.08 -7.49
CA LEU A 59 1.94 18.98 -7.65
C LEU A 59 1.77 19.89 -8.84
N LYS A 60 2.36 21.09 -8.73
CA LYS A 60 2.50 22.08 -9.82
C LYS A 60 3.97 22.49 -9.93
N LYS A 61 4.34 23.10 -11.05
CA LYS A 61 5.69 23.63 -11.27
C LYS A 61 6.12 24.54 -10.11
N GLY A 62 7.32 24.35 -9.60
CA GLY A 62 7.88 25.08 -8.45
C GLY A 62 7.64 24.39 -7.09
N ASP A 63 6.78 23.36 -7.02
CA ASP A 63 6.61 22.61 -5.78
C ASP A 63 7.87 21.81 -5.40
N SER A 64 8.07 21.59 -4.10
CA SER A 64 9.24 20.91 -3.57
C SER A 64 8.98 19.41 -3.35
N ILE A 65 9.90 18.57 -3.82
CA ILE A 65 9.98 17.12 -3.56
C ILE A 65 11.22 16.85 -2.72
N ALA A 66 11.04 16.18 -1.58
CA ALA A 66 12.17 15.72 -0.77
C ALA A 66 12.55 14.29 -1.14
N ILE A 67 13.85 13.95 -1.10
CA ILE A 67 14.37 12.61 -1.27
C ILE A 67 15.06 12.17 0.01
N THR A 68 14.69 11.01 0.57
CA THR A 68 15.24 10.43 1.81
C THR A 68 15.35 8.91 1.71
N CYS A 69 16.20 8.29 2.52
CA CYS A 69 16.37 6.84 2.61
C CYS A 69 16.05 6.36 4.04
N PRO A 70 14.78 6.07 4.37
CA PRO A 70 14.40 5.66 5.73
C PRO A 70 14.74 4.19 6.05
N ALA A 71 15.32 3.46 5.10
CA ALA A 71 15.58 2.02 5.18
C ALA A 71 17.04 1.70 4.81
N GLY A 72 17.27 0.96 3.73
CA GLY A 72 18.60 0.54 3.29
C GLY A 72 19.44 1.69 2.73
N TYR A 73 20.75 1.55 2.85
CA TYR A 73 21.72 2.50 2.31
C TYR A 73 21.64 2.63 0.78
N MET A 74 21.76 3.84 0.28
CA MET A 74 21.89 4.15 -1.14
C MET A 74 22.95 5.24 -1.35
N ALA A 75 23.91 5.00 -2.23
CA ALA A 75 24.91 6.01 -2.60
C ALA A 75 24.24 7.21 -3.31
N ALA A 76 24.67 8.42 -2.98
CA ALA A 76 24.07 9.66 -3.51
C ALA A 76 24.09 9.73 -5.04
N GLN A 77 25.13 9.17 -5.68
CA GLN A 77 25.25 9.13 -7.14
C GLN A 77 24.10 8.40 -7.82
N LYS A 78 23.53 7.37 -7.18
CA LYS A 78 22.37 6.62 -7.75
C LYS A 78 21.09 7.43 -7.86
N ALA A 79 20.99 8.57 -7.16
CA ALA A 79 19.84 9.45 -7.24
C ALA A 79 19.99 10.59 -8.27
N GLN A 80 21.15 10.75 -8.91
CA GLN A 80 21.41 11.93 -9.77
C GLN A 80 20.45 12.00 -10.95
N THR A 81 20.22 10.89 -11.64
CA THR A 81 19.25 10.83 -12.76
C THR A 81 17.86 11.24 -12.30
N CYS A 82 17.41 10.73 -11.15
CA CYS A 82 16.13 11.10 -10.56
C CYS A 82 16.07 12.61 -10.26
N ILE A 83 17.10 13.16 -9.61
CA ILE A 83 17.15 14.59 -9.26
C ILE A 83 17.02 15.44 -10.52
N HIS A 84 17.83 15.15 -11.56
CA HIS A 84 17.77 15.88 -12.84
C HIS A 84 16.41 15.74 -13.52
N THR A 85 15.83 14.53 -13.50
CA THR A 85 14.49 14.27 -14.08
C THR A 85 13.42 15.09 -13.36
N LEU A 86 13.39 15.11 -12.03
CA LEU A 86 12.42 15.89 -11.26
C LEU A 86 12.59 17.41 -11.51
N GLN A 87 13.83 17.89 -11.58
CA GLN A 87 14.14 19.27 -11.90
C GLN A 87 13.69 19.62 -13.33
N SER A 88 13.91 18.75 -14.32
CA SER A 88 13.43 18.93 -15.70
C SER A 88 11.90 18.99 -15.78
N TRP A 89 11.18 18.36 -14.86
CA TRP A 89 9.73 18.47 -14.72
C TRP A 89 9.29 19.78 -14.07
N GLY A 90 10.25 20.58 -13.57
CA GLY A 90 10.03 21.90 -12.97
C GLY A 90 9.80 21.86 -11.46
N PHE A 91 10.20 20.78 -10.77
CA PHE A 91 10.14 20.69 -9.31
C PHE A 91 11.44 21.15 -8.65
N ASN A 92 11.34 21.66 -7.43
CA ASN A 92 12.48 21.87 -6.55
C ASN A 92 12.79 20.56 -5.83
N VAL A 93 14.05 20.15 -5.81
CA VAL A 93 14.46 18.90 -5.16
C VAL A 93 15.28 19.20 -3.91
N MET A 94 14.84 18.65 -2.77
CA MET A 94 15.52 18.69 -1.48
C MET A 94 16.08 17.30 -1.18
N VAL A 95 17.38 17.20 -0.92
CA VAL A 95 18.04 15.93 -0.65
C VAL A 95 18.32 15.80 0.85
N GLY A 96 17.85 14.72 1.46
CA GLY A 96 18.08 14.41 2.84
C GLY A 96 19.48 13.86 3.09
N LYS A 97 19.94 13.95 4.33
CA LYS A 97 21.28 13.48 4.76
C LYS A 97 21.41 11.95 4.77
N THR A 98 20.29 11.23 4.85
CA THR A 98 20.27 9.76 4.79
C THR A 98 20.61 9.23 3.39
N LEU A 99 20.40 10.02 2.33
CA LEU A 99 20.87 9.68 1.00
C LEU A 99 22.39 9.90 0.90
N GLY A 100 23.16 8.83 0.71
CA GLY A 100 24.63 8.90 0.66
C GLY A 100 25.28 9.16 2.02
N SER A 101 24.62 8.77 3.11
CA SER A 101 25.18 8.87 4.46
C SER A 101 26.52 8.14 4.60
N ASN A 102 27.36 8.56 5.54
CA ASN A 102 28.67 7.96 5.79
C ASN A 102 28.62 6.62 6.57
N THR A 103 27.46 5.96 6.58
CA THR A 103 27.31 4.68 7.26
C THR A 103 28.07 3.58 6.53
N GLN A 104 28.68 2.66 7.30
CA GLN A 104 29.27 1.43 6.78
C GLN A 104 28.32 0.23 6.97
N ASN A 105 27.12 0.48 7.48
CA ASN A 105 26.13 -0.53 7.81
C ASN A 105 25.11 -0.71 6.66
N TYR A 106 24.20 -1.66 6.87
CA TYR A 106 23.10 -1.94 5.95
C TYR A 106 22.15 -0.74 5.78
N PHE A 107 21.91 0.02 6.85
CA PHE A 107 20.95 1.12 6.87
C PHE A 107 21.57 2.45 6.43
N SER A 108 20.73 3.36 5.98
CA SER A 108 21.10 4.75 5.65
C SER A 108 21.26 5.65 6.89
N GLY A 109 21.93 5.15 7.93
CA GLY A 109 22.07 5.78 9.23
C GLY A 109 21.40 4.97 10.34
N THR A 110 21.51 5.44 11.56
CA THR A 110 20.86 4.86 12.74
C THR A 110 19.33 4.96 12.62
N ASP A 111 18.59 4.20 13.43
CA ASP A 111 17.13 4.32 13.50
C ASP A 111 16.71 5.75 13.84
N GLU A 112 17.45 6.43 14.72
CA GLU A 112 17.16 7.79 15.14
C GLU A 112 17.40 8.82 14.04
N GLU A 113 18.52 8.75 13.33
CA GLU A 113 18.81 9.65 12.20
C GLU A 113 17.76 9.54 11.11
N ARG A 114 17.37 8.30 10.74
CA ARG A 114 16.32 8.04 9.74
C ARG A 114 14.96 8.53 10.20
N LEU A 115 14.62 8.31 11.48
CA LEU A 115 13.39 8.78 12.12
C LEU A 115 13.31 10.31 12.13
N ILE A 116 14.35 10.99 12.61
CA ILE A 116 14.40 12.46 12.73
C ILE A 116 14.26 13.10 11.34
N GLU A 117 14.99 12.61 10.35
CA GLU A 117 14.93 13.17 9.00
C GLU A 117 13.55 12.97 8.36
N LEU A 118 13.00 11.75 8.41
CA LEU A 118 11.68 11.49 7.86
C LEU A 118 10.60 12.31 8.59
N GLN A 119 10.68 12.42 9.92
CA GLN A 119 9.75 13.24 10.70
C GLN A 119 9.81 14.72 10.31
N ALA A 120 11.02 15.27 10.15
CA ALA A 120 11.20 16.66 9.72
C ALA A 120 10.56 16.88 8.33
N MET A 121 10.74 15.98 7.38
CA MET A 121 10.14 16.08 6.04
C MET A 121 8.62 15.91 6.07
N LEU A 122 8.09 15.05 6.92
CA LEU A 122 6.63 14.91 7.12
C LEU A 122 6.01 16.20 7.70
N ASP A 123 6.73 16.85 8.57
CA ASP A 123 6.27 18.05 9.29
C ASP A 123 6.40 19.33 8.47
N GLU A 124 7.31 19.39 7.50
CA GLU A 124 7.62 20.60 6.72
C GLU A 124 6.53 20.90 5.66
N PRO A 125 5.73 21.97 5.81
CA PRO A 125 4.59 22.22 4.92
C PRO A 125 4.97 22.65 3.50
N SER A 126 6.19 23.13 3.27
CA SER A 126 6.69 23.50 1.93
C SER A 126 6.95 22.29 1.04
N ILE A 127 7.25 21.12 1.63
CA ILE A 127 7.40 19.85 0.91
C ILE A 127 6.03 19.33 0.50
N LYS A 128 5.84 19.05 -0.80
CA LYS A 128 4.59 18.52 -1.39
C LYS A 128 4.62 17.03 -1.67
N ALA A 129 5.81 16.46 -1.79
CA ALA A 129 6.02 15.02 -1.93
C ALA A 129 7.32 14.59 -1.26
N ILE A 130 7.34 13.36 -0.76
CA ILE A 130 8.55 12.67 -0.30
C ILE A 130 8.73 11.46 -1.19
N LEU A 131 9.80 11.44 -1.96
CA LEU A 131 10.24 10.33 -2.78
C LEU A 131 11.33 9.55 -2.02
N PHE A 132 11.10 8.26 -1.82
CA PHE A 132 12.09 7.44 -1.15
C PHE A 132 13.20 7.05 -2.10
N GLY A 133 14.45 7.06 -1.61
CA GLY A 133 15.62 6.74 -2.42
C GLY A 133 15.68 5.25 -2.74
N ARG A 134 15.45 4.43 -1.72
CA ARG A 134 15.54 2.97 -1.77
C ARG A 134 14.65 2.33 -0.69
N GLY A 135 14.20 1.10 -0.94
CA GLY A 135 13.64 0.19 0.04
C GLY A 135 14.71 -0.62 0.79
N GLY A 136 14.61 -1.92 0.77
CA GLY A 136 15.42 -2.85 1.55
C GLY A 136 14.69 -3.23 2.83
N TYR A 137 15.26 -2.90 4.01
CA TYR A 137 14.66 -3.13 5.31
C TYR A 137 14.92 -1.94 6.23
N GLY A 138 13.94 -1.52 7.02
CA GLY A 138 14.14 -0.47 8.02
C GLY A 138 12.91 0.34 8.40
N MET A 139 11.89 0.47 7.54
CA MET A 139 10.67 1.22 7.83
C MET A 139 9.95 0.67 9.06
N GLY A 140 9.83 -0.64 9.19
CA GLY A 140 9.18 -1.30 10.34
C GLY A 140 9.83 -0.99 11.69
N ARG A 141 11.10 -0.57 11.72
CA ARG A 141 11.82 -0.21 12.95
C ARG A 141 11.45 1.19 13.47
N ILE A 142 10.98 2.07 12.60
CA ILE A 142 10.75 3.50 12.91
C ILE A 142 9.29 3.92 12.79
N ILE A 143 8.45 3.19 12.07
CA ILE A 143 7.07 3.58 11.74
C ILE A 143 6.22 3.93 12.98
N ASP A 144 6.31 3.14 14.05
CA ASP A 144 5.52 3.33 15.26
C ASP A 144 5.98 4.52 16.12
N LYS A 145 7.16 5.09 15.82
CA LYS A 145 7.71 6.28 16.49
C LYS A 145 7.38 7.58 15.76
N LEU A 146 6.89 7.50 14.50
CA LEU A 146 6.52 8.67 13.71
C LEU A 146 5.24 9.33 14.25
N ASN A 147 5.24 10.66 14.25
CA ASN A 147 4.08 11.46 14.63
C ASN A 147 3.46 12.09 13.37
N PHE A 148 2.28 11.68 13.02
CA PHE A 148 1.59 12.14 11.81
C PHE A 148 0.71 13.38 12.00
N LYS A 149 0.66 14.01 13.20
CA LYS A 149 -0.27 15.14 13.48
C LYS A 149 -0.11 16.32 12.52
N LYS A 150 1.12 16.71 12.16
CA LYS A 150 1.37 17.79 11.20
C LYS A 150 1.14 17.35 9.77
N PHE A 151 1.55 16.12 9.41
CA PHE A 151 1.27 15.51 8.13
C PHE A 151 -0.24 15.45 7.83
N LEU A 152 -1.08 15.11 8.80
CA LEU A 152 -2.53 15.05 8.64
C LEU A 152 -3.16 16.42 8.34
N LYS A 153 -2.56 17.51 8.83
CA LYS A 153 -2.98 18.88 8.51
C LYS A 153 -2.54 19.31 7.12
N ASN A 154 -1.35 18.87 6.69
CA ASN A 154 -0.72 19.20 5.41
C ASN A 154 -0.26 17.93 4.70
N PRO A 155 -1.19 17.09 4.22
CA PRO A 155 -0.83 15.83 3.59
C PRO A 155 -0.04 16.06 2.31
N LYS A 156 0.94 15.20 2.08
CA LYS A 156 1.84 15.20 0.93
C LYS A 156 1.95 13.81 0.35
N TRP A 157 2.35 13.69 -0.92
CA TRP A 157 2.54 12.40 -1.55
C TRP A 157 3.73 11.68 -0.95
N LEU A 158 3.53 10.44 -0.51
CA LEU A 158 4.57 9.51 -0.07
C LEU A 158 4.79 8.51 -1.19
N ILE A 159 5.99 8.48 -1.78
CA ILE A 159 6.26 7.84 -3.07
C ILE A 159 7.36 6.80 -2.91
N GLY A 160 7.04 5.54 -3.16
CA GLY A 160 8.01 4.45 -3.10
C GLY A 160 7.33 3.08 -3.20
N PHE A 161 8.10 2.02 -3.03
CA PHE A 161 7.63 0.64 -3.05
C PHE A 161 8.53 -0.26 -2.19
N SER A 162 8.40 -1.59 -2.24
CA SER A 162 9.23 -2.49 -1.43
C SER A 162 8.99 -2.25 0.07
N ASP A 163 10.00 -2.01 0.88
CA ASP A 163 9.92 -1.73 2.33
C ASP A 163 8.95 -0.57 2.67
N ILE A 164 8.73 0.36 1.72
CA ILE A 164 7.79 1.48 1.88
C ILE A 164 6.32 1.00 1.91
N THR A 165 6.03 -0.24 1.53
CA THR A 165 4.70 -0.86 1.69
C THR A 165 4.18 -0.72 3.12
N ILE A 166 5.05 -0.83 4.14
CA ILE A 166 4.66 -0.64 5.56
C ILE A 166 4.09 0.76 5.79
N LEU A 167 4.74 1.79 5.23
CA LEU A 167 4.25 3.17 5.37
C LEU A 167 2.95 3.39 4.57
N HIS A 168 2.84 2.80 3.39
CA HIS A 168 1.62 2.88 2.58
C HIS A 168 0.41 2.28 3.30
N THR A 169 0.56 1.08 3.83
CA THR A 169 -0.52 0.41 4.59
C THR A 169 -0.85 1.21 5.85
N HIS A 170 0.15 1.66 6.59
CA HIS A 170 -0.04 2.46 7.81
C HIS A 170 -0.84 3.74 7.54
N ILE A 171 -0.43 4.52 6.53
CA ILE A 171 -1.06 5.82 6.21
C ILE A 171 -2.47 5.62 5.66
N PHE A 172 -2.65 4.67 4.74
CA PHE A 172 -3.96 4.48 4.13
C PHE A 172 -4.96 3.89 5.12
N ASN A 173 -4.58 2.86 5.87
CA ASN A 173 -5.51 2.20 6.79
C ASN A 173 -5.89 3.07 7.99
N ASN A 174 -4.93 3.80 8.58
CA ASN A 174 -5.21 4.60 9.78
C ASN A 174 -5.80 5.99 9.48
N TYR A 175 -5.52 6.56 8.29
CA TYR A 175 -5.86 7.97 8.01
C TYR A 175 -6.62 8.16 6.70
N ALA A 176 -6.87 7.11 5.93
CA ALA A 176 -7.49 7.15 4.61
C ALA A 176 -6.85 8.18 3.65
N ILE A 177 -5.54 8.43 3.77
CA ILE A 177 -4.80 9.31 2.88
C ILE A 177 -4.15 8.46 1.80
N ALA A 178 -4.33 8.87 0.53
CA ALA A 178 -3.72 8.23 -0.62
C ALA A 178 -2.19 8.39 -0.59
N THR A 179 -1.49 7.33 -1.01
CA THR A 179 -0.04 7.30 -1.21
C THR A 179 0.27 6.77 -2.61
N LEU A 180 1.54 6.69 -2.99
CA LEU A 180 1.90 6.33 -4.36
C LEU A 180 2.96 5.23 -4.36
N HIS A 181 2.55 3.99 -4.68
CA HIS A 181 3.47 2.93 -5.06
C HIS A 181 4.05 3.27 -6.43
N ALA A 182 5.35 3.50 -6.52
CA ALA A 182 5.99 3.97 -7.74
C ALA A 182 7.50 3.76 -7.70
N PRO A 183 8.20 3.84 -8.86
CA PRO A 183 9.65 3.82 -8.90
C PRO A 183 10.27 4.79 -7.90
N MET A 184 11.26 4.31 -7.13
CA MET A 184 12.06 5.11 -6.18
C MET A 184 13.25 5.77 -6.88
N ALA A 185 13.93 6.70 -6.20
CA ALA A 185 15.00 7.49 -6.83
C ALA A 185 16.12 6.64 -7.47
N GLY A 186 16.44 5.49 -6.92
CA GLY A 186 17.43 4.56 -7.49
C GLY A 186 17.00 3.84 -8.78
N ALA A 187 15.71 3.90 -9.14
CA ALA A 187 15.17 3.24 -10.33
C ALA A 187 15.07 4.15 -11.57
N PHE A 188 15.49 5.42 -11.50
CA PHE A 188 15.45 6.38 -12.60
C PHE A 188 16.64 6.25 -13.57
N ASN A 189 17.07 5.04 -13.87
CA ASN A 189 18.24 4.82 -14.73
C ASN A 189 18.01 5.26 -16.19
N GLU A 190 16.77 5.20 -16.65
CA GLU A 190 16.35 5.62 -17.98
C GLU A 190 15.34 6.75 -17.85
N GLN A 191 15.75 7.97 -18.28
CA GLN A 191 14.81 9.10 -18.37
C GLN A 191 13.72 8.76 -19.40
N ASP A 192 12.50 9.22 -19.15
CA ASP A 192 11.36 9.10 -20.07
C ASP A 192 10.85 7.68 -20.36
N THR A 193 11.19 6.68 -19.54
CA THR A 193 10.48 5.40 -19.61
C THR A 193 9.01 5.60 -19.27
N GLU A 194 8.13 4.76 -19.80
CA GLU A 194 6.69 4.88 -19.52
C GLU A 194 6.38 4.76 -18.01
N PHE A 195 7.21 4.02 -17.26
CA PHE A 195 7.04 3.83 -15.81
C PHE A 195 7.41 5.09 -15.02
N VAL A 196 8.51 5.76 -15.37
CA VAL A 196 8.90 7.06 -14.81
C VAL A 196 7.89 8.14 -15.19
N LEU A 197 7.41 8.14 -16.45
CA LEU A 197 6.35 9.06 -16.89
C LEU A 197 5.01 8.79 -16.21
N SER A 198 4.72 7.53 -15.83
CA SER A 198 3.52 7.20 -15.06
C SER A 198 3.52 7.89 -13.69
N LEU A 199 4.68 7.99 -13.03
CA LEU A 199 4.85 8.76 -11.80
C LEU A 199 4.57 10.26 -12.04
N LYS A 200 5.16 10.86 -13.06
CA LYS A 200 4.88 12.26 -13.44
C LYS A 200 3.38 12.51 -13.61
N ASN A 201 2.72 11.64 -14.38
CA ASN A 201 1.29 11.75 -14.63
C ASN A 201 0.45 11.64 -13.35
N ALA A 202 0.81 10.71 -12.46
CA ALA A 202 0.13 10.54 -11.17
C ALA A 202 0.27 11.78 -10.28
N LEU A 203 1.44 12.42 -10.24
CA LEU A 203 1.70 13.63 -9.46
C LEU A 203 0.99 14.87 -10.02
N LEU A 204 0.74 14.93 -11.33
CA LEU A 204 0.11 16.05 -12.04
C LEU A 204 -1.41 15.90 -12.22
N ASN A 205 -2.08 15.08 -11.43
CA ASN A 205 -3.54 14.83 -11.51
C ASN A 205 -4.01 14.25 -12.85
N LYS A 206 -3.17 13.57 -13.58
CA LYS A 206 -3.62 12.84 -14.75
C LYS A 206 -4.15 11.48 -14.31
N LYS A 207 -5.39 11.16 -14.67
CA LYS A 207 -5.95 9.83 -14.43
C LYS A 207 -5.16 8.78 -15.21
N THR A 208 -4.80 7.70 -14.51
CA THR A 208 -3.96 6.66 -15.08
C THR A 208 -4.79 5.54 -15.70
N LYS A 209 -4.28 5.00 -16.80
CA LYS A 209 -4.81 3.81 -17.45
C LYS A 209 -3.64 2.96 -17.91
N TYR A 210 -3.57 1.76 -17.41
CA TYR A 210 -2.50 0.81 -17.73
C TYR A 210 -3.09 -0.42 -18.38
N ASN A 211 -2.32 -1.03 -19.29
CA ASN A 211 -2.69 -2.28 -19.91
C ASN A 211 -1.54 -3.27 -19.78
N SER A 212 -1.88 -4.56 -19.72
CA SER A 212 -0.90 -5.64 -19.86
C SER A 212 -1.45 -6.72 -20.80
N ALA A 213 -0.54 -7.58 -21.28
CA ALA A 213 -0.90 -8.73 -22.07
C ALA A 213 -1.82 -9.69 -21.29
N PRO A 214 -2.64 -10.48 -21.97
CA PRO A 214 -3.37 -11.56 -21.34
C PRO A 214 -2.40 -12.68 -20.94
N TYR A 215 -2.78 -13.45 -19.92
CA TYR A 215 -2.05 -14.64 -19.49
C TYR A 215 -3.00 -15.82 -19.33
N SER A 216 -2.54 -17.04 -19.59
CA SER A 216 -3.41 -18.23 -19.63
C SER A 216 -4.08 -18.55 -18.30
N LEU A 217 -3.43 -18.22 -17.17
CA LEU A 217 -3.96 -18.43 -15.81
C LEU A 217 -4.80 -17.29 -15.30
N ASN A 218 -5.05 -16.24 -16.10
CA ASN A 218 -5.91 -15.14 -15.67
C ASN A 218 -7.35 -15.61 -15.45
N LYS A 219 -7.95 -15.18 -14.36
CA LYS A 219 -9.38 -15.35 -14.11
C LYS A 219 -10.14 -14.14 -14.65
N ILE A 220 -10.87 -14.36 -15.76
CA ILE A 220 -11.58 -13.31 -16.48
C ILE A 220 -12.68 -12.69 -15.61
N GLY A 221 -12.83 -11.37 -15.69
CA GLY A 221 -13.88 -10.63 -15.01
C GLY A 221 -13.61 -9.14 -14.92
N LYS A 222 -14.55 -8.43 -14.30
CA LYS A 222 -14.46 -6.99 -14.06
C LYS A 222 -14.64 -6.70 -12.57
N ALA A 223 -13.87 -5.78 -12.05
CA ALA A 223 -13.96 -5.34 -10.67
C ALA A 223 -13.79 -3.83 -10.57
N THR A 224 -14.42 -3.23 -9.58
CA THR A 224 -14.18 -1.83 -9.20
C THR A 224 -13.98 -1.79 -7.69
N GLY A 225 -12.94 -1.13 -7.23
CA GLY A 225 -12.61 -1.04 -5.81
C GLY A 225 -11.45 -0.10 -5.55
N LYS A 226 -11.23 0.19 -4.27
CA LYS A 226 -10.00 0.90 -3.85
C LYS A 226 -8.81 -0.01 -4.09
N LEU A 227 -7.73 0.56 -4.61
CA LEU A 227 -6.48 -0.17 -4.81
C LEU A 227 -5.66 -0.16 -3.52
N VAL A 228 -5.29 -1.34 -3.06
CA VAL A 228 -4.41 -1.55 -1.91
C VAL A 228 -3.39 -2.63 -2.26
N GLY A 229 -2.26 -2.67 -1.56
CA GLY A 229 -1.27 -3.72 -1.82
C GLY A 229 0.16 -3.22 -1.75
N GLY A 230 1.07 -3.99 -2.33
CA GLY A 230 2.50 -3.76 -2.37
C GLY A 230 3.31 -5.05 -2.35
N ASN A 231 4.48 -5.00 -1.73
CA ASN A 231 5.37 -6.15 -1.57
C ASN A 231 4.76 -7.20 -0.64
N LEU A 232 4.71 -8.47 -1.07
CA LEU A 232 4.06 -9.56 -0.34
C LEU A 232 4.69 -9.80 1.03
N ALA A 233 6.02 -9.82 1.11
CA ALA A 233 6.71 -10.05 2.38
C ALA A 233 6.34 -8.99 3.42
N LEU A 234 6.23 -7.74 2.99
CA LEU A 234 5.84 -6.62 3.87
C LEU A 234 4.34 -6.64 4.20
N LEU A 235 3.48 -7.01 3.24
CA LEU A 235 2.04 -7.20 3.51
C LEU A 235 1.80 -8.30 4.54
N ALA A 236 2.50 -9.44 4.44
CA ALA A 236 2.43 -10.51 5.43
C ALA A 236 3.00 -10.07 6.79
N HIS A 237 4.10 -9.28 6.78
CA HIS A 237 4.75 -8.77 7.98
C HIS A 237 3.86 -7.84 8.81
N VAL A 238 3.04 -7.01 8.19
CA VAL A 238 2.21 -6.03 8.91
C VAL A 238 0.90 -6.60 9.46
N VAL A 239 0.50 -7.82 9.10
CA VAL A 239 -0.73 -8.45 9.61
C VAL A 239 -0.72 -8.52 11.14
N GLY A 240 -1.76 -7.98 11.78
CA GLY A 240 -1.90 -7.93 13.23
C GLY A 240 -1.12 -6.79 13.92
N THR A 241 -0.47 -5.90 13.17
CA THR A 241 0.22 -4.72 13.70
C THR A 241 -0.65 -3.45 13.54
N LYS A 242 -0.18 -2.31 14.06
CA LYS A 242 -0.82 -1.00 13.81
C LYS A 242 -0.81 -0.59 12.33
N SER A 243 0.00 -1.22 11.51
CA SER A 243 0.10 -1.00 10.07
C SER A 243 -0.69 -2.03 9.26
N ASP A 244 -1.46 -2.90 9.90
CA ASP A 244 -2.34 -3.86 9.24
C ASP A 244 -3.32 -3.16 8.28
N PHE A 245 -3.81 -3.87 7.28
CA PHE A 245 -4.57 -3.28 6.18
C PHE A 245 -5.88 -4.03 5.91
N THR A 246 -6.87 -3.28 5.44
CA THR A 246 -8.19 -3.80 5.09
C THR A 246 -8.26 -4.05 3.58
N THR A 247 -8.78 -5.22 3.20
CA THR A 247 -8.89 -5.66 1.80
C THR A 247 -10.32 -5.88 1.32
N LYS A 248 -11.31 -5.80 2.21
CA LYS A 248 -12.73 -6.02 1.86
C LYS A 248 -13.18 -5.06 0.76
N ASN A 249 -13.70 -5.62 -0.35
CA ASN A 249 -14.14 -4.88 -1.53
C ASN A 249 -13.03 -4.03 -2.20
N CYS A 250 -11.76 -4.35 -1.94
CA CYS A 250 -10.62 -3.70 -2.58
C CYS A 250 -10.09 -4.53 -3.75
N ILE A 251 -9.40 -3.86 -4.67
CA ILE A 251 -8.48 -4.52 -5.61
C ILE A 251 -7.14 -4.59 -4.90
N LEU A 252 -6.66 -5.80 -4.62
CA LEU A 252 -5.37 -6.04 -4.00
C LEU A 252 -4.33 -6.26 -5.11
N PHE A 253 -3.18 -5.58 -5.04
CA PHE A 253 -2.03 -5.92 -5.87
C PHE A 253 -0.89 -6.44 -4.99
N ILE A 254 -0.17 -7.43 -5.51
CA ILE A 254 0.94 -8.10 -4.80
C ILE A 254 2.09 -8.30 -5.79
N GLU A 255 3.30 -8.00 -5.35
CA GLU A 255 4.56 -8.28 -6.05
C GLU A 255 5.63 -8.65 -5.03
N ASP A 256 6.71 -9.34 -5.44
CA ASP A 256 7.86 -9.60 -4.56
C ASP A 256 9.15 -9.85 -5.34
N THR A 257 10.29 -9.89 -4.63
CA THR A 257 11.60 -10.17 -5.21
C THR A 257 12.52 -10.93 -4.24
N GLY A 258 13.30 -11.86 -4.78
CA GLY A 258 14.41 -12.50 -4.05
C GLY A 258 14.01 -13.54 -3.01
N GLU A 259 12.75 -13.89 -2.92
CA GLU A 259 12.19 -14.82 -1.93
C GLU A 259 12.34 -16.30 -2.40
N TYR A 260 12.36 -17.20 -1.44
CA TYR A 260 12.20 -18.64 -1.73
C TYR A 260 10.74 -18.99 -2.03
N LEU A 261 10.49 -19.95 -2.92
CA LEU A 261 9.14 -20.39 -3.28
C LEU A 261 8.32 -20.80 -2.05
N TYR A 262 8.91 -21.54 -1.10
CA TYR A 262 8.22 -21.91 0.14
C TYR A 262 7.89 -20.71 1.04
N SER A 263 8.67 -19.61 0.94
CA SER A 263 8.38 -18.36 1.67
C SER A 263 7.18 -17.64 1.06
N ILE A 264 7.11 -17.58 -0.27
CA ILE A 264 5.93 -17.03 -0.98
C ILE A 264 4.67 -17.83 -0.61
N ASP A 265 4.73 -19.16 -0.66
CA ASP A 265 3.62 -20.04 -0.28
C ASP A 265 3.14 -19.73 1.15
N ARG A 266 4.07 -19.70 2.10
CA ARG A 266 3.77 -19.39 3.50
C ARG A 266 3.11 -18.01 3.68
N MET A 267 3.61 -16.98 3.00
CA MET A 267 3.07 -15.62 3.08
C MET A 267 1.68 -15.52 2.45
N MET A 268 1.46 -16.16 1.31
CA MET A 268 0.13 -16.25 0.68
C MET A 268 -0.87 -16.98 1.57
N HIS A 269 -0.46 -18.09 2.20
CA HIS A 269 -1.28 -18.79 3.18
C HIS A 269 -1.54 -17.94 4.42
N GLN A 270 -0.60 -17.10 4.87
CA GLN A 270 -0.85 -16.13 5.94
C GLN A 270 -1.94 -15.14 5.55
N LEU A 271 -1.88 -14.54 4.35
CA LEU A 271 -2.93 -13.63 3.88
C LEU A 271 -4.28 -14.35 3.75
N LYS A 272 -4.30 -15.59 3.30
CA LYS A 272 -5.51 -16.42 3.25
C LYS A 272 -6.10 -16.65 4.64
N ARG A 273 -5.29 -17.14 5.60
CA ARG A 273 -5.70 -17.46 6.97
C ARG A 273 -6.15 -16.24 7.77
N SER A 274 -5.57 -15.06 7.49
CA SER A 274 -5.98 -13.76 8.06
C SER A 274 -7.15 -13.10 7.29
N ALA A 275 -7.81 -13.86 6.42
CA ALA A 275 -8.97 -13.44 5.63
C ALA A 275 -8.70 -12.25 4.67
N LYS A 276 -7.43 -11.89 4.41
CA LYS A 276 -7.07 -10.80 3.49
C LYS A 276 -7.45 -11.10 2.04
N LEU A 277 -7.57 -12.38 1.65
CA LEU A 277 -7.95 -12.81 0.29
C LEU A 277 -9.45 -13.09 0.14
N LYS A 278 -10.24 -13.15 1.24
CA LYS A 278 -11.61 -13.69 1.20
C LYS A 278 -12.62 -12.83 0.45
N ASN A 279 -12.56 -11.52 0.60
CA ASN A 279 -13.59 -10.59 0.14
C ASN A 279 -13.02 -9.48 -0.78
N LEU A 280 -12.07 -9.84 -1.64
CA LEU A 280 -11.52 -8.92 -2.62
C LEU A 280 -12.54 -8.58 -3.71
N ALA A 281 -12.47 -7.38 -4.27
CA ALA A 281 -13.11 -7.07 -5.54
C ALA A 281 -12.33 -7.68 -6.71
N GLY A 282 -10.99 -7.67 -6.65
CA GLY A 282 -10.11 -8.26 -7.65
C GLY A 282 -8.68 -8.41 -7.11
N LEU A 283 -7.87 -9.23 -7.77
CA LEU A 283 -6.48 -9.46 -7.43
C LEU A 283 -5.57 -9.20 -8.62
N ILE A 284 -4.49 -8.46 -8.39
CA ILE A 284 -3.42 -8.20 -9.34
C ILE A 284 -2.14 -8.84 -8.80
N LEU A 285 -1.64 -9.85 -9.50
CA LEU A 285 -0.34 -10.47 -9.26
C LEU A 285 0.66 -9.81 -10.22
N GLY A 286 1.56 -9.03 -9.64
CA GLY A 286 2.61 -8.33 -10.37
C GLY A 286 3.79 -9.24 -10.71
N GLY A 287 4.98 -8.66 -10.79
CA GLY A 287 6.20 -9.44 -11.00
C GLY A 287 6.68 -10.07 -9.70
N PHE A 288 7.01 -11.35 -9.79
CA PHE A 288 7.76 -12.10 -8.78
C PHE A 288 9.13 -12.38 -9.37
N THR A 289 10.13 -11.58 -8.99
CA THR A 289 11.44 -11.60 -9.63
C THR A 289 12.50 -12.24 -8.75
N ASP A 290 13.55 -12.81 -9.35
CA ASP A 290 14.68 -13.40 -8.64
C ASP A 290 14.27 -14.45 -7.58
N MET A 291 13.20 -15.20 -7.86
CA MET A 291 12.70 -16.24 -6.95
C MET A 291 13.72 -17.36 -6.83
N LYS A 292 13.86 -17.86 -5.62
CA LYS A 292 14.81 -18.93 -5.29
C LYS A 292 14.06 -20.23 -4.99
N ASP A 293 14.68 -21.34 -5.31
CA ASP A 293 14.22 -22.65 -4.87
C ASP A 293 15.24 -23.28 -3.91
N THR A 294 14.85 -24.32 -3.23
CA THR A 294 15.71 -25.09 -2.34
C THR A 294 16.39 -26.23 -3.12
N GLU A 295 17.46 -26.80 -2.54
CA GLU A 295 18.18 -27.94 -3.12
C GLU A 295 17.23 -29.09 -3.51
N ARG A 296 16.25 -29.40 -2.64
CA ARG A 296 15.10 -30.23 -3.00
C ARG A 296 14.00 -29.31 -3.56
N PRO A 297 13.67 -29.40 -4.89
CA PRO A 297 12.74 -28.47 -5.50
C PRO A 297 11.37 -28.43 -4.84
N PHE A 298 10.76 -27.26 -4.78
CA PHE A 298 9.39 -27.05 -4.29
C PHE A 298 8.36 -27.77 -5.18
N GLY A 299 8.71 -27.95 -6.47
CA GLY A 299 7.93 -28.77 -7.40
C GLY A 299 6.76 -28.05 -8.07
N LYS A 300 6.68 -26.73 -7.95
CA LYS A 300 5.68 -25.86 -8.63
C LYS A 300 6.34 -24.61 -9.14
N THR A 301 5.81 -24.04 -10.22
CA THR A 301 6.15 -22.70 -10.64
C THR A 301 5.52 -21.68 -9.68
N ILE A 302 6.01 -20.44 -9.72
CA ILE A 302 5.45 -19.34 -8.91
C ILE A 302 3.97 -19.10 -9.24
N GLU A 303 3.59 -19.19 -10.50
CA GLU A 303 2.21 -19.00 -10.96
C GLU A 303 1.28 -20.11 -10.45
N GLU A 304 1.71 -21.37 -10.51
CA GLU A 304 0.97 -22.52 -9.99
C GLU A 304 0.76 -22.38 -8.47
N LEU A 305 1.80 -21.98 -7.74
CA LEU A 305 1.76 -21.76 -6.32
C LEU A 305 0.75 -20.66 -5.94
N LEU A 306 0.82 -19.52 -6.63
CA LEU A 306 -0.11 -18.43 -6.41
C LEU A 306 -1.55 -18.82 -6.76
N LEU A 307 -1.74 -19.53 -7.88
CA LEU A 307 -3.04 -20.01 -8.33
C LEU A 307 -3.68 -20.95 -7.31
N ASP A 308 -2.93 -21.91 -6.75
CA ASP A 308 -3.44 -22.84 -5.73
C ASP A 308 -4.10 -22.15 -4.56
N VAL A 309 -3.53 -21.01 -4.14
CA VAL A 309 -4.06 -20.26 -2.99
C VAL A 309 -5.32 -19.49 -3.35
N VAL A 310 -5.44 -19.00 -4.60
CA VAL A 310 -6.49 -18.04 -5.00
C VAL A 310 -7.60 -18.61 -5.88
N GLN A 311 -7.44 -19.85 -6.42
CA GLN A 311 -8.39 -20.44 -7.36
C GLN A 311 -9.81 -20.63 -6.81
N GLU A 312 -9.96 -20.81 -5.49
CA GLU A 312 -11.27 -21.00 -4.83
C GLU A 312 -12.13 -19.73 -4.82
N TYR A 313 -11.53 -18.54 -5.01
CA TYR A 313 -12.26 -17.27 -4.96
C TYR A 313 -12.84 -16.89 -6.32
N ASN A 314 -13.95 -16.15 -6.32
CA ASN A 314 -14.70 -15.82 -7.53
C ASN A 314 -14.42 -14.44 -8.13
N TYR A 315 -13.47 -13.68 -7.58
CA TYR A 315 -13.08 -12.39 -8.14
C TYR A 315 -12.11 -12.55 -9.33
N PRO A 316 -11.99 -11.53 -10.23
CA PRO A 316 -11.00 -11.56 -11.30
C PRO A 316 -9.58 -11.51 -10.75
N VAL A 317 -8.69 -12.29 -11.39
CA VAL A 317 -7.26 -12.35 -11.08
C VAL A 317 -6.46 -12.11 -12.35
N CYS A 318 -5.48 -11.21 -12.32
CA CYS A 318 -4.51 -11.11 -13.40
C CYS A 318 -3.09 -11.39 -12.90
N PHE A 319 -2.30 -12.04 -13.72
CA PHE A 319 -0.88 -12.34 -13.52
C PHE A 319 -0.01 -11.40 -14.36
N HIS A 320 1.24 -11.24 -13.94
CA HIS A 320 2.27 -10.49 -14.66
C HIS A 320 1.89 -9.03 -15.00
N PHE A 321 1.06 -8.42 -14.15
CA PHE A 321 0.79 -6.99 -14.30
C PHE A 321 2.09 -6.19 -14.06
N PRO A 322 2.37 -5.12 -14.85
CA PRO A 322 3.62 -4.36 -14.75
C PRO A 322 3.72 -3.53 -13.46
N VAL A 323 3.83 -4.18 -12.34
CA VAL A 323 4.17 -3.68 -11.00
C VAL A 323 5.13 -4.67 -10.36
N SER A 324 6.40 -4.28 -10.15
CA SER A 324 7.44 -5.23 -9.74
C SER A 324 8.73 -4.52 -9.30
N HIS A 325 9.70 -5.31 -8.83
CA HIS A 325 11.08 -4.86 -8.61
C HIS A 325 11.90 -4.77 -9.92
N ALA A 326 11.40 -5.26 -11.03
CA ALA A 326 11.99 -5.06 -12.36
C ALA A 326 11.73 -3.64 -12.89
N LEU A 327 12.22 -3.34 -14.11
CA LEU A 327 11.99 -2.04 -14.78
C LEU A 327 10.50 -1.70 -14.96
N HIS A 328 9.66 -2.72 -15.08
CA HIS A 328 8.23 -2.58 -15.31
C HIS A 328 7.49 -2.34 -14.00
N ASN A 329 7.38 -1.09 -13.55
CA ASN A 329 6.75 -0.72 -12.30
C ASN A 329 5.92 0.56 -12.45
N TYR A 330 4.66 0.43 -12.86
CA TYR A 330 3.74 1.56 -12.96
C TYR A 330 3.47 2.22 -11.60
N ALA A 331 3.31 3.52 -11.63
CA ALA A 331 2.88 4.29 -10.47
C ALA A 331 1.39 4.04 -10.17
N LEU A 332 1.11 3.46 -9.02
CA LEU A 332 -0.23 3.09 -8.56
C LEU A 332 -0.62 3.92 -7.33
N LYS A 333 -1.73 4.67 -7.42
CA LYS A 333 -2.26 5.45 -6.28
C LYS A 333 -2.98 4.52 -5.32
N ILE A 334 -2.36 4.21 -4.18
CA ILE A 334 -2.98 3.43 -3.10
C ILE A 334 -4.14 4.23 -2.50
N GLY A 335 -5.28 3.57 -2.32
CA GLY A 335 -6.51 4.18 -1.84
C GLY A 335 -7.37 4.83 -2.92
N ALA A 336 -6.86 5.04 -4.14
CA ALA A 336 -7.69 5.47 -5.26
C ALA A 336 -8.62 4.34 -5.73
N THR A 337 -9.75 4.70 -6.30
CA THR A 337 -10.67 3.74 -6.92
C THR A 337 -10.20 3.43 -8.34
N TYR A 338 -10.07 2.13 -8.63
CA TYR A 338 -9.74 1.62 -9.95
C TYR A 338 -10.82 0.65 -10.45
N GLN A 339 -10.92 0.56 -11.76
CA GLN A 339 -11.61 -0.50 -12.48
C GLN A 339 -10.57 -1.44 -13.08
N LEU A 340 -10.61 -2.70 -12.69
CA LEU A 340 -9.85 -3.80 -13.28
C LEU A 340 -10.75 -4.53 -14.27
N ASN A 341 -10.27 -4.72 -15.49
CA ASN A 341 -10.92 -5.53 -16.51
C ASN A 341 -9.93 -6.58 -17.02
N VAL A 342 -10.19 -7.83 -16.70
CA VAL A 342 -9.41 -8.99 -17.16
C VAL A 342 -10.20 -9.67 -18.28
N SER A 343 -9.69 -9.64 -19.50
CA SER A 343 -10.30 -10.27 -20.69
C SER A 343 -9.35 -11.25 -21.36
N LYS A 344 -9.81 -11.94 -22.39
CA LYS A 344 -8.98 -12.84 -23.20
C LYS A 344 -7.95 -12.10 -24.04
N GLU A 345 -8.22 -10.85 -24.37
CA GLU A 345 -7.38 -10.04 -25.26
C GLU A 345 -6.36 -9.20 -24.48
N LYS A 346 -6.71 -8.76 -23.28
CA LYS A 346 -5.86 -7.88 -22.46
C LYS A 346 -6.35 -7.76 -21.03
N VAL A 347 -5.48 -7.27 -20.16
CA VAL A 347 -5.81 -6.73 -18.86
C VAL A 347 -5.77 -5.21 -18.91
N ALA A 348 -6.76 -4.53 -18.33
CA ALA A 348 -6.77 -3.08 -18.21
C ALA A 348 -7.07 -2.66 -16.77
N LEU A 349 -6.26 -1.75 -16.23
CA LEU A 349 -6.45 -1.10 -14.93
C LEU A 349 -6.64 0.39 -15.15
N LYS A 350 -7.80 0.93 -14.81
CA LYS A 350 -8.17 2.34 -15.06
C LYS A 350 -8.57 3.03 -13.77
N GLU A 351 -7.93 4.15 -13.44
CA GLU A 351 -8.33 5.05 -12.35
C GLU A 351 -9.68 5.71 -12.67
N GLN A 352 -10.57 5.77 -11.67
CA GLN A 352 -11.93 6.30 -11.81
C GLN A 352 -12.07 7.77 -11.40
#